data_fa8f43b9a0929b997633341a0755bb58
#
_entry.id   fa8f43b9a0929b997633341a0755bb58
#
_cell.length_a   1.000
_cell.length_b   1.000
_cell.length_c   1.000
_cell.angle_alpha   90.00
_cell.angle_beta   90.00
_cell.angle_gamma   90.00
#
_symmetry.space_group_name_H-M   'P 1'
#
loop_
_entity.id
_entity.type
_entity.pdbx_description
1 polymer ?
#
loop_
_entity_poly.entity_id
_entity_poly.type
_entity_poly.pdbx_seq_one_letter_code
_entity_poly.pdbx_strand_id
1 'polypeptide(L)'
;MIGVDTSVLVRYLVGTPLAQARKAAALVDGPEEIGLSPVALAECAHVLRTQYGVERGDILESLIALVQRENVRVLGLRTDVLLGVLVRARQLPGRPIPDALIVAASLAADALPLATFDRDQGRYGVVTREP
;
A
#
# COMPACT_ATOMS: atom_id res chain seq x y z
N MET A 1 -13.29 7.14 13.23
CA MET A 1 -12.47 6.70 12.09
C MET A 1 -13.37 6.34 10.91
N ILE A 2 -12.97 6.78 9.73
CA ILE A 2 -13.71 6.52 8.49
C ILE A 2 -12.87 5.60 7.61
N GLY A 3 -13.44 4.45 7.23
CA GLY A 3 -12.83 3.58 6.24
C GLY A 3 -13.00 4.18 4.84
N VAL A 4 -11.99 4.07 4.01
CA VAL A 4 -12.04 4.50 2.61
C VAL A 4 -11.76 3.34 1.68
N ASP A 5 -12.41 3.35 0.53
CA ASP A 5 -12.16 2.32 -0.48
C ASP A 5 -11.16 2.80 -1.53
N THR A 6 -10.88 1.92 -2.45
CA THR A 6 -9.92 2.17 -3.54
C THR A 6 -10.29 3.39 -4.37
N SER A 7 -11.57 3.63 -4.63
CA SER A 7 -11.98 4.76 -5.47
C SER A 7 -11.60 6.11 -4.85
N VAL A 8 -11.71 6.23 -3.55
CA VAL A 8 -11.32 7.46 -2.82
C VAL A 8 -9.82 7.67 -2.94
N LEU A 9 -9.03 6.62 -2.73
CA LEU A 9 -7.56 6.70 -2.81
C LEU A 9 -7.11 7.08 -4.23
N VAL A 10 -7.69 6.46 -5.25
CA VAL A 10 -7.33 6.74 -6.64
C VAL A 10 -7.68 8.19 -6.99
N ARG A 11 -8.88 8.67 -6.64
CA ARG A 11 -9.28 10.06 -6.90
C ARG A 11 -8.37 11.05 -6.17
N TYR A 12 -8.01 10.75 -4.95
CA TYR A 12 -7.10 11.57 -4.16
C TYR A 12 -5.73 11.68 -4.83
N LEU A 13 -5.15 10.54 -5.26
CA LEU A 13 -3.80 10.49 -5.80
C LEU A 13 -3.71 10.98 -7.25
N VAL A 14 -4.71 10.68 -8.07
CA VAL A 14 -4.72 11.05 -9.50
C VAL A 14 -5.22 12.48 -9.72
N GLY A 15 -6.15 12.95 -8.90
CA GLY A 15 -6.70 14.30 -9.00
C GLY A 15 -7.79 14.49 -10.05
N THR A 16 -8.33 13.40 -10.60
CA THR A 16 -9.40 13.44 -11.60
C THR A 16 -10.43 12.33 -11.35
N PRO A 17 -11.72 12.52 -11.68
CA PRO A 17 -12.35 13.79 -12.07
C PRO A 17 -12.30 14.83 -10.97
N LEU A 18 -12.19 16.11 -11.31
CA LEU A 18 -11.89 17.17 -10.34
C LEU A 18 -12.88 17.24 -9.19
N ALA A 19 -14.17 17.10 -9.44
CA ALA A 19 -15.19 17.18 -8.40
C ALA A 19 -15.04 16.06 -7.37
N GLN A 20 -14.77 14.83 -7.81
CA GLN A 20 -14.54 13.68 -6.91
C GLN A 20 -13.18 13.79 -6.19
N ALA A 21 -12.16 14.24 -6.89
CA ALA A 21 -10.84 14.43 -6.32
C ALA A 21 -10.86 15.48 -5.19
N ARG A 22 -11.62 16.56 -5.35
CA ARG A 22 -11.81 17.57 -4.31
C ARG A 22 -12.49 17.00 -3.07
N LYS A 23 -13.50 16.15 -3.25
CA LYS A 23 -14.18 15.48 -2.13
C LYS A 23 -13.25 14.51 -1.43
N ALA A 24 -12.48 13.73 -2.19
CA ALA A 24 -11.50 12.83 -1.62
C ALA A 24 -10.43 13.58 -0.83
N ALA A 25 -9.91 14.68 -1.37
CA ALA A 25 -8.94 15.52 -0.69
C ALA A 25 -9.50 16.17 0.59
N ALA A 26 -10.74 16.65 0.54
CA ALA A 26 -11.40 17.21 1.73
C ALA A 26 -11.51 16.20 2.86
N LEU A 27 -11.73 14.93 2.53
CA LEU A 27 -11.77 13.85 3.52
C LEU A 27 -10.36 13.47 4.00
N VAL A 28 -9.47 13.13 3.10
CA VAL A 28 -8.12 12.61 3.43
C VAL A 28 -7.25 13.67 4.11
N ASP A 29 -7.34 14.92 3.65
CA ASP A 29 -6.57 16.04 4.21
C ASP A 29 -7.29 16.73 5.37
N GLY A 30 -8.50 16.30 5.69
CA GLY A 30 -9.31 16.86 6.75
C GLY A 30 -8.93 16.35 8.14
N PRO A 31 -9.72 16.71 9.16
CA PRO A 31 -9.39 16.39 10.56
C PRO A 31 -9.77 14.97 10.97
N GLU A 32 -10.49 14.23 10.14
CA GLU A 32 -10.95 12.91 10.50
C GLU A 32 -9.86 11.85 10.40
N GLU A 33 -9.92 10.86 11.27
CA GLU A 33 -9.06 9.69 11.18
C GLU A 33 -9.54 8.76 10.07
N ILE A 34 -8.61 8.38 9.20
CA ILE A 34 -8.88 7.57 8.01
C ILE A 34 -8.31 6.17 8.20
N GLY A 35 -9.16 5.16 7.97
CA GLY A 35 -8.75 3.74 8.00
C GLY A 35 -8.47 3.22 6.59
N LEU A 36 -7.26 2.74 6.36
CA LEU A 36 -6.83 2.16 5.08
C LEU A 36 -6.68 0.65 5.21
N SER A 37 -7.44 -0.07 4.39
CA SER A 37 -7.27 -1.52 4.26
C SER A 37 -6.05 -1.84 3.40
N PRO A 38 -5.24 -2.86 3.75
CA PRO A 38 -4.18 -3.34 2.87
C PRO A 38 -4.68 -3.78 1.49
N VAL A 39 -5.90 -4.31 1.42
CA VAL A 39 -6.54 -4.69 0.14
C VAL A 39 -6.77 -3.46 -0.73
N ALA A 40 -7.28 -2.37 -0.14
CA ALA A 40 -7.48 -1.12 -0.87
C ALA A 40 -6.15 -0.53 -1.36
N LEU A 41 -5.09 -0.63 -0.57
CA LEU A 41 -3.75 -0.20 -0.99
C LEU A 41 -3.23 -1.02 -2.17
N ALA A 42 -3.37 -2.35 -2.12
CA ALA A 42 -2.97 -3.23 -3.21
C ALA A 42 -3.73 -2.94 -4.50
N GLU A 43 -5.06 -2.78 -4.38
CA GLU A 43 -5.92 -2.48 -5.51
C GLU A 43 -5.61 -1.10 -6.10
N CYS A 44 -5.38 -0.11 -5.25
CA CYS A 44 -4.98 1.23 -5.67
C CYS A 44 -3.67 1.19 -6.47
N ALA A 45 -2.66 0.49 -5.99
CA ALA A 45 -1.40 0.32 -6.69
C ALA A 45 -1.59 -0.31 -8.07
N HIS A 46 -2.43 -1.32 -8.16
CA HIS A 46 -2.75 -1.99 -9.42
C HIS A 46 -3.45 -1.05 -10.41
N VAL A 47 -4.47 -0.32 -9.95
CA VAL A 47 -5.22 0.64 -10.77
C VAL A 47 -4.32 1.77 -11.26
N LEU A 48 -3.49 2.34 -10.39
CA LEU A 48 -2.56 3.40 -10.78
C LEU A 48 -1.61 2.95 -11.88
N ARG A 49 -1.12 1.73 -11.81
CA ARG A 49 -0.22 1.19 -12.81
C ARG A 49 -0.94 0.88 -14.13
N THR A 50 -2.06 0.15 -14.06
CA THR A 50 -2.71 -0.42 -15.25
C THR A 50 -3.63 0.56 -15.97
N GLN A 51 -4.34 1.41 -15.24
CA GLN A 51 -5.29 2.36 -15.82
C GLN A 51 -4.71 3.76 -16.04
N TYR A 52 -3.74 4.16 -15.23
CA TYR A 52 -3.17 5.51 -15.27
C TYR A 52 -1.69 5.52 -15.69
N GLY A 53 -1.06 4.37 -15.86
CA GLY A 53 0.32 4.30 -16.32
C GLY A 53 1.34 4.92 -15.37
N VAL A 54 1.03 4.97 -14.07
CA VAL A 54 1.95 5.55 -13.08
C VAL A 54 3.13 4.59 -12.86
N GLU A 55 4.32 5.15 -12.85
CA GLU A 55 5.55 4.39 -12.60
C GLU A 55 5.54 3.78 -11.19
N ARG A 56 6.12 2.57 -11.07
CA ARG A 56 6.16 1.83 -9.81
C ARG A 56 6.77 2.63 -8.66
N GLY A 57 7.89 3.31 -8.91
CA GLY A 57 8.54 4.13 -7.89
C GLY A 57 7.67 5.26 -7.38
N ASP A 58 6.92 5.92 -8.28
CA ASP A 58 5.99 6.98 -7.92
C ASP A 58 4.79 6.45 -7.15
N ILE A 59 4.30 5.26 -7.50
CA ILE A 59 3.24 4.60 -6.72
C ILE A 59 3.72 4.34 -5.30
N LEU A 60 4.90 3.75 -5.13
CA LEU A 60 5.46 3.46 -3.82
C LEU A 60 5.64 4.72 -2.99
N GLU A 61 6.15 5.79 -3.56
CA GLU A 61 6.30 7.07 -2.87
C GLU A 61 4.95 7.63 -2.42
N SER A 62 3.94 7.55 -3.27
CA SER A 62 2.58 7.98 -2.94
C SER A 62 1.98 7.17 -1.79
N LEU A 63 2.14 5.84 -1.82
CA LEU A 63 1.64 4.98 -0.75
C LEU A 63 2.37 5.22 0.57
N ILE A 64 3.69 5.39 0.53
CA ILE A 64 4.49 5.70 1.71
C ILE A 64 4.03 7.03 2.34
N ALA A 65 3.89 8.07 1.52
CA ALA A 65 3.44 9.37 1.99
C ALA A 65 2.04 9.30 2.62
N LEU A 66 1.13 8.54 1.99
CA LEU A 66 -0.23 8.35 2.49
C LEU A 66 -0.24 7.65 3.85
N VAL A 67 0.51 6.56 3.99
CA VAL A 67 0.57 5.77 5.23
C VAL A 67 1.27 6.54 6.37
N GLN A 68 2.15 7.48 6.05
CA GLN A 68 2.84 8.31 7.05
C GLN A 68 1.99 9.46 7.59
N ARG A 69 0.82 9.73 7.02
CA ARG A 69 -0.02 10.84 7.50
C ARG A 69 -0.50 10.57 8.91
N GLU A 70 -0.52 11.63 9.73
CA GLU A 70 -0.91 11.52 11.16
C GLU A 70 -2.34 11.02 11.36
N ASN A 71 -3.24 11.37 10.43
CA ASN A 71 -4.65 10.99 10.51
C ASN A 71 -4.97 9.64 9.82
N VAL A 72 -3.96 8.93 9.34
CA VAL A 72 -4.15 7.65 8.65
C VAL A 72 -3.78 6.49 9.55
N ARG A 73 -4.64 5.48 9.58
CA ARG A 73 -4.40 4.18 10.26
C ARG A 73 -4.54 3.06 9.25
N VAL A 74 -3.59 2.15 9.25
CA VAL A 74 -3.69 0.93 8.46
C VAL A 74 -4.50 -0.10 9.25
N LEU A 75 -5.52 -0.66 8.61
CA LEU A 75 -6.45 -1.59 9.27
C LEU A 75 -5.84 -3.00 9.31
N GLY A 76 -5.79 -3.58 10.51
CA GLY A 76 -5.34 -4.96 10.70
C GLY A 76 -3.87 -5.23 10.46
N LEU A 77 -3.04 -4.18 10.34
CA LEU A 77 -1.61 -4.31 10.06
C LEU A 77 -0.86 -3.16 10.74
N ARG A 78 0.23 -3.48 11.42
CA ARG A 78 1.07 -2.45 12.05
C ARG A 78 1.67 -1.53 10.99
N THR A 79 1.49 -0.23 11.18
CA THR A 79 1.97 0.80 10.26
C THR A 79 3.49 0.76 10.08
N ASP A 80 4.25 0.58 11.15
CA ASP A 80 5.71 0.52 11.09
C ASP A 80 6.22 -0.66 10.26
N VAL A 81 5.57 -1.81 10.37
CA VAL A 81 5.89 -3.00 9.56
C VAL A 81 5.62 -2.72 8.09
N LEU A 82 4.44 -2.18 7.77
CA LEU A 82 4.09 -1.85 6.39
C LEU A 82 5.07 -0.83 5.80
N LEU A 83 5.37 0.24 6.52
CA LEU A 83 6.33 1.25 6.06
C LEU A 83 7.70 0.66 5.77
N GLY A 84 8.20 -0.20 6.67
CA GLY A 84 9.49 -0.87 6.45
C GLY A 84 9.52 -1.69 5.18
N VAL A 85 8.44 -2.43 4.91
CA VAL A 85 8.35 -3.26 3.69
C VAL A 85 8.19 -2.40 2.44
N LEU A 86 7.39 -1.33 2.47
CA LEU A 86 7.24 -0.42 1.33
C LEU A 86 8.56 0.29 1.00
N VAL A 87 9.30 0.73 2.00
CA VAL A 87 10.63 1.33 1.80
C VAL A 87 11.58 0.31 1.17
N ARG A 88 11.57 -0.93 1.65
CA ARG A 88 12.36 -2.00 1.06
C ARG A 88 11.96 -2.28 -0.38
N ALA A 89 10.65 -2.21 -0.69
CA ALA A 89 10.14 -2.42 -2.04
C ALA A 89 10.72 -1.44 -3.06
N ARG A 90 11.03 -0.20 -2.65
CA ARG A 90 11.69 0.77 -3.53
C ARG A 90 13.08 0.33 -3.98
N GLN A 91 13.73 -0.49 -3.17
CA GLN A 91 15.07 -1.03 -3.44
C GLN A 91 15.04 -2.31 -4.29
N LEU A 92 13.85 -2.82 -4.58
CA LEU A 92 13.62 -4.06 -5.32
C LEU A 92 12.87 -3.78 -6.62
N PRO A 93 13.53 -3.26 -7.65
CA PRO A 93 12.85 -2.87 -8.89
C PRO A 93 12.20 -4.07 -9.57
N GLY A 94 11.07 -3.80 -10.24
CA GLY A 94 10.35 -4.81 -11.02
C GLY A 94 9.48 -5.77 -10.22
N ARG A 95 9.49 -5.71 -8.89
CA ARG A 95 8.63 -6.57 -8.06
C ARG A 95 7.22 -5.99 -7.97
N PRO A 96 6.15 -6.82 -8.08
CA PRO A 96 4.78 -6.35 -7.91
C PRO A 96 4.55 -5.76 -6.51
N ILE A 97 3.91 -4.60 -6.43
CA ILE A 97 3.62 -3.95 -5.13
C ILE A 97 2.71 -4.81 -4.24
N PRO A 98 1.66 -5.50 -4.75
CA PRO A 98 0.86 -6.39 -3.91
C PRO A 98 1.66 -7.45 -3.15
N ASP A 99 2.76 -7.94 -3.72
CA ASP A 99 3.65 -8.90 -3.04
C ASP A 99 4.24 -8.30 -1.76
N ALA A 100 4.58 -7.02 -1.78
CA ALA A 100 5.07 -6.32 -0.58
C ALA A 100 4.02 -6.32 0.54
N LEU A 101 2.75 -6.18 0.20
CA LEU A 101 1.66 -6.19 1.18
C LEU A 101 1.44 -7.58 1.76
N ILE A 102 1.61 -8.64 0.97
CA ILE A 102 1.58 -10.02 1.45
C ILE A 102 2.70 -10.25 2.46
N VAL A 103 3.91 -9.83 2.12
CA VAL A 103 5.07 -9.93 3.03
C VAL A 103 4.82 -9.17 4.33
N ALA A 104 4.32 -7.94 4.24
CA ALA A 104 4.04 -7.12 5.41
C ALA A 104 3.00 -7.77 6.34
N ALA A 105 1.94 -8.33 5.78
CA ALA A 105 0.91 -9.01 6.55
C ALA A 105 1.46 -10.26 7.26
N SER A 106 2.26 -11.07 6.55
CA SER A 106 2.88 -12.27 7.13
C SER A 106 3.87 -11.91 8.23
N LEU A 107 4.68 -10.89 8.00
CA LEU A 107 5.67 -10.42 8.98
C LEU A 107 4.99 -9.86 10.23
N ALA A 108 3.97 -9.04 10.07
CA ALA A 108 3.25 -8.44 11.20
C ALA A 108 2.51 -9.48 12.05
N ALA A 109 2.02 -10.55 11.45
CA ALA A 109 1.30 -11.62 12.13
C ALA A 109 2.21 -12.76 12.60
N ASP A 110 3.53 -12.63 12.38
CA ASP A 110 4.51 -13.72 12.65
C ASP A 110 4.15 -15.04 11.95
N ALA A 111 3.57 -14.92 10.77
CA ALA A 111 3.20 -16.07 9.93
C ALA A 111 4.37 -16.43 9.00
N LEU A 112 5.42 -16.95 9.58
CA LEU A 112 6.67 -17.28 8.90
C LEU A 112 7.06 -18.73 9.17
N PRO A 113 7.78 -19.42 8.25
CA PRO A 113 8.22 -18.90 6.94
C PRO A 113 7.07 -18.63 5.99
N LEU A 114 7.25 -17.67 5.08
CA LEU A 114 6.29 -17.44 4.01
C LEU A 114 6.45 -18.53 2.96
N ALA A 115 5.41 -19.35 2.78
CA ALA A 115 5.40 -20.36 1.73
C ALA A 115 5.16 -19.70 0.38
N THR A 116 6.06 -19.93 -0.57
CA THR A 116 6.00 -19.30 -1.88
C THR A 116 6.79 -20.10 -2.91
N PHE A 117 6.34 -20.08 -4.14
CA PHE A 117 7.13 -20.55 -5.28
C PHE A 117 8.05 -19.47 -5.86
N ASP A 118 7.90 -18.22 -5.41
CA ASP A 118 8.73 -17.10 -5.84
C ASP A 118 9.87 -16.88 -4.85
N ARG A 119 11.08 -17.32 -5.24
CA ARG A 119 12.28 -17.20 -4.42
C ARG A 119 12.66 -15.76 -4.10
N ASP A 120 12.26 -14.81 -4.95
CA ASP A 120 12.58 -13.40 -4.77
C ASP A 120 11.80 -12.75 -3.62
N GLN A 121 10.77 -13.40 -3.10
CA GLN A 121 10.07 -12.91 -1.90
C GLN A 121 10.99 -12.79 -0.68
N GLY A 122 12.03 -13.60 -0.60
CA GLY A 122 13.03 -13.51 0.47
C GLY A 122 13.83 -12.21 0.47
N ARG A 123 13.85 -11.48 -0.63
CA ARG A 123 14.54 -10.18 -0.74
C ARG A 123 13.93 -9.10 0.15
N TYR A 124 12.68 -9.30 0.58
CA TYR A 124 12.04 -8.42 1.57
C TYR A 124 12.56 -8.65 3.00
N GLY A 125 13.49 -9.58 3.20
CA GLY A 125 14.06 -9.85 4.50
C GLY A 125 13.24 -10.83 5.35
N VAL A 126 12.34 -11.60 4.73
CA VAL A 126 11.56 -12.64 5.41
C VAL A 126 12.06 -14.02 5.03
N VAL A 127 11.92 -14.96 5.97
CA VAL A 127 12.22 -16.37 5.71
C VAL A 127 11.14 -16.94 4.79
N THR A 128 11.56 -17.55 3.70
CA THR A 128 10.67 -18.19 2.75
C THR A 128 10.88 -19.70 2.71
N ARG A 129 9.86 -20.40 2.26
CA ARG A 129 9.89 -21.85 2.09
C ARG A 129 9.09 -22.25 0.86
N GLU A 130 9.62 -23.15 0.06
CA GLU A 130 8.84 -23.80 -0.99
C GLU A 130 7.88 -24.80 -0.34
N PRO A 131 6.61 -24.85 -0.78
CA PRO A 131 5.62 -25.79 -0.21
C PRO A 131 6.00 -27.24 -0.38
#